data_b09c33891cf3acf6c2808eaff19d57ff
#
_entry.id   b09c33891cf3acf6c2808eaff19d57ff
#
_cell.length_a   1.000
_cell.length_b   1.000
_cell.length_c   1.000
_cell.angle_alpha   90.00
_cell.angle_beta   90.00
_cell.angle_gamma   90.00
#
_symmetry.space_group_name_H-M   'P 1'
#
loop_
_entity.id
_entity.type
_entity.pdbx_description
1 polymer ?
#
loop_
_entity_poly.entity_id
_entity_poly.type
_entity_poly.pdbx_seq_one_letter_code
_entity_poly.pdbx_strand_id
1 'polypeptide(L)'
;MNLILEFILRLAVWLLLAPLLPGIINKVKAWVAGRKGPPVLQLYYDLAKLWRKGVVLSTLASPAFIAGPAVAWVALTGAAMLMPLGPAGSALSFRGDVLLLIYLLALARFCTAWAAMETGSAFEGMGAAREVSYAVLAEAAIVAAVLSLSVQTGSISLVTMLSLSAGAGAVLLAAGLFTVLLAENCRVPFDDPNTHLELTMIHEVMVLDHSGPPLAAVLHGASVKLLLFAVLLVQAVLPMGELSTL
;
A
#
# COMPACT_ATOMS: atom_id res chain seq x y z
N MET A 1 -7.18 5.33 28.50
CA MET A 1 -8.08 5.18 27.34
C MET A 1 -8.29 3.69 27.13
N ASN A 2 -9.50 3.22 26.87
CA ASN A 2 -9.72 1.77 26.70
C ASN A 2 -8.97 1.30 25.44
N LEU A 3 -8.22 0.20 25.56
CA LEU A 3 -7.40 -0.39 24.48
C LEU A 3 -8.21 -0.58 23.18
N ILE A 4 -9.48 -0.99 23.33
CA ILE A 4 -10.41 -1.18 22.20
C ILE A 4 -10.70 0.16 21.52
N LEU A 5 -10.93 1.23 22.27
CA LEU A 5 -11.21 2.56 21.70
C LEU A 5 -10.00 3.08 20.92
N GLU A 6 -8.81 2.90 21.47
CA GLU A 6 -7.57 3.30 20.78
C GLU A 6 -7.37 2.52 19.48
N PHE A 7 -7.59 1.21 19.50
CA PHE A 7 -7.52 0.38 18.31
C PHE A 7 -8.52 0.84 17.24
N ILE A 8 -9.77 1.10 17.60
CA ILE A 8 -10.81 1.57 16.67
C ILE A 8 -10.46 2.95 16.11
N LEU A 9 -9.96 3.87 16.94
CA LEU A 9 -9.55 5.20 16.48
C LEU A 9 -8.41 5.13 15.46
N ARG A 10 -7.39 4.31 15.72
CA ARG A 10 -6.26 4.13 14.79
C ARG A 10 -6.71 3.49 13.48
N LEU A 11 -7.56 2.47 13.56
CA LEU A 11 -8.16 1.84 12.38
C LEU A 11 -8.93 2.88 11.55
N ALA A 12 -9.76 3.69 12.20
CA ALA A 12 -10.52 4.75 11.53
C ALA A 12 -9.59 5.78 10.87
N VAL A 13 -8.51 6.19 11.55
CA VAL A 13 -7.52 7.11 10.99
C VAL A 13 -6.90 6.52 9.71
N TRP A 14 -6.43 5.27 9.73
CA TRP A 14 -5.86 4.63 8.55
C TRP A 14 -6.85 4.56 7.39
N LEU A 15 -8.07 4.09 7.64
CA LEU A 15 -9.09 3.92 6.60
C LEU A 15 -9.58 5.26 6.04
N LEU A 16 -9.68 6.29 6.88
CA LEU A 16 -10.15 7.61 6.46
C LEU A 16 -9.06 8.44 5.78
N LEU A 17 -7.79 8.37 6.22
CA LEU A 17 -6.72 9.16 5.61
C LEU A 17 -6.19 8.55 4.31
N ALA A 18 -6.27 7.23 4.16
CA ALA A 18 -5.71 6.55 3.01
C ALA A 18 -6.20 7.09 1.65
N PRO A 19 -7.51 7.29 1.39
CA PRO A 19 -7.98 7.81 0.11
C PRO A 19 -7.63 9.29 -0.14
N LEU A 20 -7.27 10.03 0.91
CA LEU A 20 -6.90 11.44 0.79
C LEU A 20 -5.56 11.61 0.06
N LEU A 21 -4.60 10.72 0.32
CA LEU A 21 -3.25 10.82 -0.25
C LEU A 21 -3.23 10.77 -1.77
N PRO A 22 -3.87 9.81 -2.46
CA PRO A 22 -4.00 9.83 -3.92
C PRO A 22 -4.71 11.08 -4.44
N GLY A 23 -5.71 11.57 -3.71
CA GLY A 23 -6.41 12.82 -4.05
C GLY A 23 -5.48 14.03 -4.06
N ILE A 24 -4.64 14.17 -3.03
CA ILE A 24 -3.62 15.24 -2.94
C ILE A 24 -2.61 15.09 -4.09
N ILE A 25 -2.09 13.89 -4.31
CA ILE A 25 -1.11 13.62 -5.39
C ILE A 25 -1.69 14.01 -6.76
N ASN A 26 -2.93 13.63 -7.05
CA ASN A 26 -3.58 13.95 -8.30
C ASN A 26 -3.82 15.47 -8.45
N LYS A 27 -4.14 16.17 -7.34
CA LYS A 27 -4.29 17.62 -7.34
C LYS A 27 -2.97 18.34 -7.62
N VAL A 28 -1.87 17.89 -6.99
CA VAL A 28 -0.53 18.45 -7.20
C VAL A 28 -0.07 18.19 -8.65
N LYS A 29 -0.25 16.97 -9.16
CA LYS A 29 0.06 16.64 -10.57
C LYS A 29 -0.69 17.55 -11.55
N ALA A 30 -1.99 17.77 -11.31
CA ALA A 30 -2.80 18.63 -12.15
C ALA A 30 -2.34 20.09 -12.09
N TRP A 31 -1.99 20.58 -10.91
CA TRP A 31 -1.48 21.94 -10.71
C TRP A 31 -0.14 22.14 -11.46
N VAL A 32 0.80 21.22 -11.32
CA VAL A 32 2.09 21.25 -12.05
C VAL A 32 1.87 21.20 -13.58
N ALA A 33 0.87 20.44 -14.04
CA ALA A 33 0.51 20.37 -15.46
C ALA A 33 -0.33 21.56 -15.97
N GLY A 34 -0.58 22.58 -15.15
CA GLY A 34 -1.41 23.73 -15.51
C GLY A 34 -2.90 23.41 -15.68
N ARG A 35 -3.40 22.32 -15.09
CA ARG A 35 -4.79 21.84 -15.20
C ARG A 35 -5.52 21.98 -13.85
N LYS A 36 -6.86 22.11 -13.88
CA LYS A 36 -7.67 22.17 -12.64
C LYS A 36 -7.67 20.86 -11.84
N GLY A 37 -7.60 19.73 -12.50
CA GLY A 37 -7.63 18.41 -11.90
C GLY A 37 -8.95 18.07 -11.16
N PRO A 38 -9.11 16.82 -10.71
CA PRO A 38 -10.25 16.39 -9.92
C PRO A 38 -10.22 17.00 -8.50
N PRO A 39 -11.35 17.02 -7.77
CA PRO A 39 -11.38 17.38 -6.37
C PRO A 39 -10.56 16.39 -5.53
N VAL A 40 -9.99 16.85 -4.42
CA VAL A 40 -9.15 16.00 -3.53
C VAL A 40 -9.93 14.82 -2.97
N LEU A 41 -11.24 14.98 -2.76
CA LEU A 41 -12.13 13.94 -2.22
C LEU A 41 -12.71 13.01 -3.30
N GLN A 42 -12.24 13.09 -4.55
CA GLN A 42 -12.77 12.29 -5.66
C GLN A 42 -12.81 10.79 -5.33
N LEU A 43 -11.74 10.26 -4.76
CA LEU A 43 -11.66 8.83 -4.45
C LEU A 43 -12.70 8.40 -3.40
N TYR A 44 -13.08 9.26 -2.46
CA TYR A 44 -14.17 8.94 -1.50
C TYR A 44 -15.52 8.82 -2.21
N TYR A 45 -15.79 9.70 -3.17
CA TYR A 45 -17.03 9.63 -3.97
C TYR A 45 -17.05 8.36 -4.83
N ASP A 46 -15.91 8.02 -5.42
CA ASP A 46 -15.77 6.81 -6.24
C ASP A 46 -15.94 5.54 -5.39
N LEU A 47 -15.32 5.47 -4.22
CA LEU A 47 -15.51 4.38 -3.26
C LEU A 47 -16.96 4.26 -2.82
N ALA A 48 -17.60 5.38 -2.41
CA ALA A 48 -18.99 5.37 -1.99
C ALA A 48 -19.95 4.92 -3.10
N LYS A 49 -19.63 5.28 -4.35
CA LYS A 49 -20.37 4.82 -5.53
C LYS A 49 -20.18 3.33 -5.78
N LEU A 50 -18.94 2.83 -5.69
CA LEU A 50 -18.63 1.43 -5.93
C LEU A 50 -19.23 0.50 -4.87
N TRP A 51 -19.21 0.89 -3.60
CA TRP A 51 -19.86 0.12 -2.53
C TRP A 51 -21.38 -0.03 -2.69
N ARG A 52 -22.01 0.89 -3.44
CA ARG A 52 -23.46 0.83 -3.73
C ARG A 52 -23.79 0.12 -5.03
N LYS A 53 -22.80 -0.19 -5.87
CA LYS A 53 -23.02 -0.91 -7.13
C LYS A 53 -23.11 -2.41 -6.91
N GLY A 54 -23.88 -3.07 -7.77
CA GLY A 54 -23.90 -4.53 -7.88
C GLY A 54 -22.57 -5.07 -8.40
N VAL A 55 -22.27 -6.31 -8.06
CA VAL A 55 -21.12 -7.05 -8.61
C VAL A 55 -21.58 -7.70 -9.91
N VAL A 56 -20.82 -7.49 -10.98
CA VAL A 56 -20.96 -8.20 -12.24
C VAL A 56 -19.86 -9.26 -12.28
N LEU A 57 -20.26 -10.52 -12.46
CA LEU A 57 -19.32 -11.64 -12.48
C LEU A 57 -19.41 -12.34 -13.84
N SER A 58 -18.27 -12.71 -14.37
CA SER A 58 -18.17 -13.64 -15.49
C SER A 58 -18.68 -15.02 -15.05
N THR A 59 -19.25 -15.78 -15.97
CA THR A 59 -19.65 -17.17 -15.74
C THR A 59 -18.48 -18.09 -15.40
N LEU A 60 -17.27 -17.68 -15.70
CA LEU A 60 -16.02 -18.40 -15.41
C LEU A 60 -15.39 -17.98 -14.06
N ALA A 61 -15.89 -16.91 -13.44
CA ALA A 61 -15.32 -16.39 -12.20
C ALA A 61 -15.55 -17.37 -11.04
N SER A 62 -14.46 -17.75 -10.37
CA SER A 62 -14.52 -18.56 -9.15
C SER A 62 -14.78 -17.70 -7.90
N PRO A 63 -15.13 -18.30 -6.75
CA PRO A 63 -15.22 -17.55 -5.48
C PRO A 63 -13.92 -16.83 -5.10
N ALA A 64 -12.77 -17.29 -5.56
CA ALA A 64 -11.47 -16.67 -5.33
C ALA A 64 -11.35 -15.28 -5.95
N PHE A 65 -12.03 -15.05 -7.08
CA PHE A 65 -12.09 -13.74 -7.73
C PHE A 65 -12.72 -12.65 -6.84
N ILE A 66 -13.71 -13.02 -6.03
CA ILE A 66 -14.35 -12.09 -5.07
C ILE A 66 -13.57 -12.04 -3.76
N ALA A 67 -13.11 -13.19 -3.27
CA ALA A 67 -12.42 -13.29 -2.00
C ALA A 67 -11.03 -12.65 -2.03
N GLY A 68 -10.31 -12.74 -3.15
CA GLY A 68 -8.97 -12.19 -3.30
C GLY A 68 -8.87 -10.71 -2.91
N PRO A 69 -9.64 -9.81 -3.52
CA PRO A 69 -9.67 -8.38 -3.15
C PRO A 69 -10.02 -8.13 -1.68
N ALA A 70 -10.97 -8.88 -1.14
CA ALA A 70 -11.37 -8.73 0.26
C ALA A 70 -10.25 -9.14 1.23
N VAL A 71 -9.61 -10.28 0.99
CA VAL A 71 -8.47 -10.75 1.80
C VAL A 71 -7.29 -9.79 1.68
N ALA A 72 -6.98 -9.32 0.47
CA ALA A 72 -5.93 -8.33 0.24
C ALA A 72 -6.19 -7.03 1.01
N TRP A 73 -7.42 -6.53 0.99
CA TRP A 73 -7.80 -5.34 1.73
C TRP A 73 -7.66 -5.51 3.25
N VAL A 74 -8.11 -6.65 3.79
CA VAL A 74 -7.95 -6.98 5.21
C VAL A 74 -6.47 -7.11 5.58
N ALA A 75 -5.67 -7.77 4.77
CA ALA A 75 -4.23 -7.92 4.99
C ALA A 75 -3.51 -6.57 5.02
N LEU A 76 -3.80 -5.67 4.06
CA LEU A 76 -3.23 -4.32 4.01
C LEU A 76 -3.66 -3.47 5.21
N THR A 77 -4.91 -3.59 5.63
CA THR A 77 -5.41 -2.91 6.82
C THR A 77 -4.73 -3.43 8.10
N GLY A 78 -4.54 -4.75 8.20
CA GLY A 78 -3.77 -5.37 9.28
C GLY A 78 -2.30 -4.91 9.30
N ALA A 79 -1.66 -4.84 8.14
CA ALA A 79 -0.31 -4.31 7.99
C ALA A 79 -0.20 -2.85 8.46
N ALA A 80 -1.20 -2.03 8.13
CA ALA A 80 -1.26 -0.63 8.56
C ALA A 80 -1.36 -0.49 10.09
N MET A 81 -2.02 -1.43 10.79
CA MET A 81 -2.12 -1.42 12.26
C MET A 81 -0.80 -1.74 12.98
N LEU A 82 0.16 -2.36 12.29
CA LEU A 82 1.52 -2.59 12.80
C LEU A 82 2.40 -1.33 12.70
N MET A 83 2.04 -0.40 11.78
CA MET A 83 2.81 0.82 11.58
C MET A 83 2.57 1.81 12.72
N PRO A 84 3.65 2.38 13.29
CA PRO A 84 3.50 3.44 14.28
C PRO A 84 3.02 4.73 13.60
N LEU A 85 2.05 5.39 14.21
CA LEU A 85 1.56 6.72 13.82
C LEU A 85 2.01 7.76 14.83
N GLY A 86 3.13 8.42 14.55
CA GLY A 86 3.67 9.46 15.41
C GLY A 86 4.11 8.94 16.81
N PRO A 87 4.18 9.81 17.83
CA PRO A 87 4.68 9.48 19.15
C PRO A 87 3.86 8.44 19.91
N ALA A 88 2.62 8.21 19.48
CA ALA A 88 1.71 7.27 20.11
C ALA A 88 2.05 5.79 19.87
N GLY A 89 3.08 5.49 19.03
CA GLY A 89 3.48 4.13 18.69
C GLY A 89 2.53 3.42 17.74
N SER A 90 2.61 2.08 17.66
CA SER A 90 1.72 1.25 16.85
C SER A 90 0.54 0.71 17.66
N ALA A 91 -0.55 0.33 16.97
CA ALA A 91 -1.70 -0.31 17.63
C ALA A 91 -1.36 -1.75 18.09
N LEU A 92 -0.53 -2.42 17.29
CA LEU A 92 -0.04 -3.76 17.54
C LEU A 92 1.50 -3.73 17.48
N SER A 93 2.16 -3.87 18.62
CA SER A 93 3.62 -3.94 18.72
C SER A 93 4.03 -5.20 19.46
N PHE A 94 4.92 -5.97 18.83
CA PHE A 94 5.52 -7.14 19.43
C PHE A 94 6.88 -7.44 18.79
N ARG A 95 7.65 -8.32 19.40
CA ARG A 95 8.93 -8.73 18.82
C ARG A 95 8.67 -9.55 17.55
N GLY A 96 9.11 -9.04 16.39
CA GLY A 96 8.90 -9.68 15.07
C GLY A 96 7.72 -9.10 14.28
N ASP A 97 7.13 -8.00 14.71
CA ASP A 97 6.04 -7.31 14.01
C ASP A 97 6.41 -6.91 12.57
N VAL A 98 7.69 -6.60 12.31
CA VAL A 98 8.20 -6.31 10.97
C VAL A 98 8.09 -7.53 10.04
N LEU A 99 8.27 -8.76 10.56
CA LEU A 99 8.10 -9.97 9.74
C LEU A 99 6.63 -10.16 9.36
N LEU A 100 5.74 -9.95 10.32
CA LEU A 100 4.29 -10.00 10.03
C LEU A 100 3.89 -8.95 9.00
N LEU A 101 4.46 -7.73 9.08
CA LEU A 101 4.24 -6.68 8.08
C LEU A 101 4.59 -7.17 6.67
N ILE A 102 5.79 -7.76 6.49
CA ILE A 102 6.24 -8.28 5.19
C ILE A 102 5.30 -9.38 4.70
N TYR A 103 4.93 -10.33 5.56
CA TYR A 103 4.02 -11.41 5.17
C TYR A 103 2.60 -10.90 4.81
N LEU A 104 2.08 -9.90 5.49
CA LEU A 104 0.78 -9.31 5.15
C LEU A 104 0.81 -8.57 3.80
N LEU A 105 1.91 -7.87 3.49
CA LEU A 105 2.10 -7.26 2.18
C LEU A 105 2.21 -8.31 1.07
N ALA A 106 2.97 -9.37 1.30
CA ALA A 106 3.09 -10.50 0.38
C ALA A 106 1.75 -11.22 0.17
N LEU A 107 0.98 -11.45 1.24
CA LEU A 107 -0.36 -12.05 1.18
C LEU A 107 -1.31 -11.18 0.35
N ALA A 108 -1.34 -9.88 0.58
CA ALA A 108 -2.19 -8.97 -0.18
C ALA A 108 -1.89 -9.03 -1.67
N ARG A 109 -0.62 -9.01 -2.05
CA ARG A 109 -0.17 -9.13 -3.44
C ARG A 109 -0.52 -10.49 -4.03
N PHE A 110 -0.25 -11.56 -3.30
CA PHE A 110 -0.62 -12.91 -3.73
C PHE A 110 -2.12 -13.01 -4.05
N CYS A 111 -2.97 -12.50 -3.18
CA CYS A 111 -4.42 -12.55 -3.36
C CYS A 111 -4.90 -11.70 -4.54
N THR A 112 -4.30 -10.52 -4.79
CA THR A 112 -4.66 -9.71 -5.95
C THR A 112 -4.19 -10.33 -7.26
N ALA A 113 -2.97 -10.86 -7.32
CA ALA A 113 -2.46 -11.55 -8.49
C ALA A 113 -3.25 -12.84 -8.78
N TRP A 114 -3.61 -13.58 -7.75
CA TRP A 114 -4.43 -14.78 -7.89
C TRP A 114 -5.82 -14.45 -8.44
N ALA A 115 -6.48 -13.42 -7.91
CA ALA A 115 -7.77 -12.98 -8.41
C ALA A 115 -7.70 -12.55 -9.90
N ALA A 116 -6.62 -11.87 -10.31
CA ALA A 116 -6.40 -11.52 -11.71
C ALA A 116 -6.23 -12.74 -12.62
N MET A 117 -5.51 -13.77 -12.18
CA MET A 117 -5.32 -15.00 -12.96
C MET A 117 -6.61 -15.84 -13.09
N GLU A 118 -7.53 -15.75 -12.12
CA GLU A 118 -8.81 -16.47 -12.14
C GLU A 118 -9.77 -16.01 -13.26
N THR A 119 -9.55 -14.84 -13.83
CA THR A 119 -10.36 -14.33 -14.94
C THR A 119 -10.15 -15.11 -16.24
N GLY A 120 -8.99 -15.77 -16.39
CA GLY A 120 -8.56 -16.42 -17.62
C GLY A 120 -8.24 -15.44 -18.75
N SER A 121 -8.19 -14.14 -18.46
CA SER A 121 -7.83 -13.08 -19.39
C SER A 121 -6.32 -13.03 -19.61
N ALA A 122 -5.90 -13.01 -20.87
CA ALA A 122 -4.47 -12.87 -21.21
C ALA A 122 -3.87 -11.57 -20.71
N PHE A 123 -4.64 -10.48 -20.71
CA PHE A 123 -4.20 -9.16 -20.26
C PHE A 123 -3.97 -9.12 -18.75
N GLU A 124 -4.93 -9.61 -17.98
CA GLU A 124 -4.81 -9.68 -16.51
C GLU A 124 -3.68 -10.60 -16.08
N GLY A 125 -3.52 -11.74 -16.77
CA GLY A 125 -2.39 -12.66 -16.56
C GLY A 125 -1.04 -12.00 -16.84
N MET A 126 -0.91 -11.17 -17.88
CA MET A 126 0.30 -10.39 -18.15
C MET A 126 0.56 -9.34 -17.05
N GLY A 127 -0.48 -8.65 -16.58
CA GLY A 127 -0.38 -7.72 -15.46
C GLY A 127 0.12 -8.39 -14.20
N ALA A 128 -0.49 -9.53 -13.84
CA ALA A 128 -0.09 -10.34 -12.68
C ALA A 128 1.35 -10.84 -12.76
N ALA A 129 1.80 -11.30 -13.93
CA ALA A 129 3.18 -11.75 -14.14
C ALA A 129 4.20 -10.62 -13.93
N ARG A 130 3.88 -9.39 -14.38
CA ARG A 130 4.73 -8.21 -14.16
C ARG A 130 4.76 -7.78 -12.70
N GLU A 131 3.58 -7.72 -12.06
CA GLU A 131 3.48 -7.40 -10.63
C GLU A 131 4.38 -8.34 -9.82
N VAL A 132 4.29 -9.66 -10.04
CA VAL A 132 5.12 -10.65 -9.36
C VAL A 132 6.60 -10.44 -9.65
N SER A 133 6.98 -10.12 -10.88
CA SER A 133 8.38 -9.90 -11.25
C SER A 133 9.01 -8.68 -10.54
N TYR A 134 8.29 -7.56 -10.49
CA TYR A 134 8.74 -6.38 -9.73
C TYR A 134 8.70 -6.62 -8.22
N ALA A 135 7.74 -7.38 -7.75
CA ALA A 135 7.58 -7.73 -6.35
C ALA A 135 8.81 -8.47 -5.78
N VAL A 136 9.36 -9.42 -6.51
CA VAL A 136 10.56 -10.16 -6.06
C VAL A 136 11.72 -9.20 -5.79
N LEU A 137 11.92 -8.19 -6.65
CA LEU A 137 12.97 -7.19 -6.47
C LEU A 137 12.66 -6.25 -5.30
N ALA A 138 11.40 -5.80 -5.19
CA ALA A 138 10.97 -4.92 -4.11
C ALA A 138 11.05 -5.61 -2.74
N GLU A 139 10.65 -6.88 -2.64
CA GLU A 139 10.77 -7.66 -1.40
C GLU A 139 12.22 -7.86 -0.98
N ALA A 140 13.11 -8.17 -1.92
CA ALA A 140 14.54 -8.28 -1.62
C ALA A 140 15.10 -6.96 -1.06
N ALA A 141 14.69 -5.83 -1.64
CA ALA A 141 15.09 -4.51 -1.15
C ALA A 141 14.49 -4.19 0.24
N ILE A 142 13.23 -4.53 0.51
CA ILE A 142 12.60 -4.38 1.83
C ILE A 142 13.34 -5.23 2.86
N VAL A 143 13.64 -6.49 2.56
CA VAL A 143 14.36 -7.39 3.47
C VAL A 143 15.76 -6.84 3.75
N ALA A 144 16.48 -6.35 2.75
CA ALA A 144 17.80 -5.72 2.95
C ALA A 144 17.71 -4.48 3.84
N ALA A 145 16.71 -3.62 3.65
CA ALA A 145 16.46 -2.45 4.50
C ALA A 145 16.16 -2.85 5.94
N VAL A 146 15.29 -3.84 6.15
CA VAL A 146 14.93 -4.37 7.47
C VAL A 146 16.15 -5.00 8.16
N LEU A 147 16.97 -5.78 7.45
CA LEU A 147 18.20 -6.35 7.99
C LEU A 147 19.19 -5.25 8.41
N SER A 148 19.37 -4.23 7.58
CA SER A 148 20.24 -3.09 7.89
C SER A 148 19.80 -2.38 9.18
N LEU A 149 18.50 -2.10 9.32
CA LEU A 149 17.95 -1.48 10.53
C LEU A 149 18.02 -2.41 11.74
N SER A 150 17.76 -3.70 11.56
CA SER A 150 17.83 -4.70 12.62
C SER A 150 19.24 -4.83 13.20
N VAL A 151 20.27 -4.84 12.35
CA VAL A 151 21.68 -4.88 12.79
C VAL A 151 22.04 -3.63 13.57
N GLN A 152 21.56 -2.45 13.16
CA GLN A 152 21.88 -1.19 13.83
C GLN A 152 21.15 -1.05 15.18
N THR A 153 19.92 -1.53 15.30
CA THR A 153 19.11 -1.41 16.52
C THR A 153 19.21 -2.60 17.46
N GLY A 154 19.73 -3.74 16.98
CA GLY A 154 19.71 -5.01 17.72
C GLY A 154 18.28 -5.55 17.98
N SER A 155 17.27 -5.05 17.27
CA SER A 155 15.86 -5.37 17.46
C SER A 155 15.20 -5.74 16.14
N ILE A 156 14.14 -6.54 16.23
CA ILE A 156 13.25 -6.90 15.12
C ILE A 156 11.82 -6.35 15.36
N SER A 157 11.70 -5.31 16.17
CA SER A 157 10.44 -4.56 16.34
C SER A 157 10.47 -3.29 15.51
N LEU A 158 9.38 -3.05 14.76
CA LEU A 158 9.24 -1.93 13.83
C LEU A 158 9.37 -0.58 14.54
N VAL A 159 8.75 -0.44 15.72
CA VAL A 159 8.82 0.78 16.52
C VAL A 159 10.28 1.12 16.90
N THR A 160 11.04 0.12 17.35
CA THR A 160 12.45 0.32 17.74
C THR A 160 13.32 0.62 16.52
N MET A 161 13.09 -0.06 15.41
CA MET A 161 13.84 0.16 14.16
C MET A 161 13.64 1.57 13.61
N LEU A 162 12.43 2.09 13.67
CA LEU A 162 12.07 3.42 13.15
C LEU A 162 12.36 4.56 14.15
N SER A 163 12.80 4.26 15.36
CA SER A 163 13.24 5.26 16.34
C SER A 163 14.74 5.62 16.21
N LEU A 164 15.47 4.97 15.31
CA LEU A 164 16.89 5.22 15.08
C LEU A 164 17.10 6.63 14.53
N SER A 165 18.08 7.36 15.09
CA SER A 165 18.41 8.69 14.62
C SER A 165 19.00 8.69 13.20
N ALA A 166 18.67 9.72 12.42
CA ALA A 166 19.13 9.87 11.05
C ALA A 166 20.66 10.01 10.99
N GLY A 167 21.35 8.98 10.51
CA GLY A 167 22.78 9.03 10.18
C GLY A 167 22.99 9.17 8.66
N ALA A 168 24.24 9.18 8.22
CA ALA A 168 24.60 9.27 6.80
C ALA A 168 23.95 8.19 5.93
N GLY A 169 23.67 7.00 6.49
CA GLY A 169 22.96 5.91 5.83
C GLY A 169 21.46 6.15 5.62
N ALA A 170 20.84 7.09 6.34
CA ALA A 170 19.41 7.35 6.25
C ALA A 170 18.99 7.87 4.87
N VAL A 171 19.86 8.64 4.21
CA VAL A 171 19.57 9.15 2.85
C VAL A 171 19.53 7.99 1.84
N LEU A 172 20.47 7.05 1.93
CA LEU A 172 20.48 5.86 1.06
C LEU A 172 19.28 4.96 1.35
N LEU A 173 18.96 4.75 2.62
CA LEU A 173 17.79 4.00 3.04
C LEU A 173 16.51 4.65 2.51
N ALA A 174 16.37 5.97 2.65
CA ALA A 174 15.22 6.71 2.15
C ALA A 174 15.10 6.64 0.62
N ALA A 175 16.20 6.76 -0.12
CA ALA A 175 16.21 6.59 -1.56
C ALA A 175 15.79 5.19 -1.99
N GLY A 176 16.29 4.15 -1.31
CA GLY A 176 15.89 2.77 -1.52
C GLY A 176 14.41 2.55 -1.23
N LEU A 177 13.93 2.99 -0.07
CA LEU A 177 12.50 2.88 0.31
C LEU A 177 11.60 3.69 -0.62
N PHE A 178 12.04 4.84 -1.12
CA PHE A 178 11.29 5.61 -2.11
C PHE A 178 11.14 4.84 -3.43
N THR A 179 12.21 4.21 -3.90
CA THR A 179 12.16 3.36 -5.10
C THR A 179 11.21 2.17 -4.89
N VAL A 180 11.28 1.52 -3.73
CA VAL A 180 10.35 0.45 -3.33
C VAL A 180 8.91 0.96 -3.27
N LEU A 181 8.65 2.15 -2.71
CA LEU A 181 7.34 2.77 -2.68
C LEU A 181 6.75 2.91 -4.08
N LEU A 182 7.55 3.38 -5.05
CA LEU A 182 7.10 3.54 -6.44
C LEU A 182 6.79 2.19 -7.09
N ALA A 183 7.65 1.19 -6.90
CA ALA A 183 7.46 -0.15 -7.45
C ALA A 183 6.23 -0.84 -6.85
N GLU A 184 6.13 -0.87 -5.52
CA GLU A 184 5.04 -1.52 -4.78
C GLU A 184 3.67 -0.90 -5.03
N ASN A 185 3.62 0.39 -5.32
CA ASN A 185 2.35 1.09 -5.59
C ASN A 185 2.11 1.31 -7.09
N CYS A 186 2.83 0.60 -7.95
CA CYS A 186 2.67 0.70 -9.40
C CYS A 186 2.60 2.18 -9.86
N ARG A 187 3.67 2.94 -9.55
CA ARG A 187 3.78 4.35 -9.93
C ARG A 187 4.83 4.53 -11.01
N VAL A 188 4.76 5.63 -11.75
CA VAL A 188 5.79 5.99 -12.71
C VAL A 188 7.16 6.05 -12.00
N PRO A 189 8.21 5.41 -12.53
CA PRO A 189 8.37 4.84 -13.88
C PRO A 189 7.96 3.36 -14.04
N PHE A 190 7.52 2.67 -13.00
CA PHE A 190 7.22 1.23 -13.04
C PHE A 190 5.91 0.91 -13.77
N ASP A 191 4.89 1.74 -13.59
CA ASP A 191 3.60 1.63 -14.27
C ASP A 191 3.17 3.00 -14.79
N ASP A 192 2.94 3.13 -16.09
CA ASP A 192 2.46 4.36 -16.72
C ASP A 192 1.10 4.13 -17.38
N PRO A 193 0.00 4.51 -16.72
CA PRO A 193 -1.34 4.35 -17.26
C PRO A 193 -1.63 5.24 -18.48
N ASN A 194 -0.78 6.24 -18.80
CA ASN A 194 -1.01 7.14 -19.93
C ASN A 194 -0.56 6.56 -21.26
N THR A 195 0.27 5.55 -21.26
CA THR A 195 0.80 4.95 -22.49
C THR A 195 -0.23 4.10 -23.21
N HIS A 196 -1.35 3.72 -22.59
CA HIS A 196 -2.42 2.86 -23.12
C HIS A 196 -1.91 1.61 -23.86
N LEU A 197 -0.65 1.26 -23.67
CA LEU A 197 -0.07 0.06 -24.21
C LEU A 197 -0.23 -1.05 -23.17
N GLU A 198 -0.95 -2.07 -23.52
CA GLU A 198 -1.15 -3.30 -22.73
C GLU A 198 0.16 -3.89 -22.21
N LEU A 199 1.28 -3.49 -22.84
CA LEU A 199 2.62 -3.93 -22.50
C LEU A 199 3.25 -3.24 -21.28
N THR A 200 2.77 -2.09 -20.83
CA THR A 200 3.37 -1.29 -19.74
C THR A 200 2.49 -1.18 -18.50
N MET A 201 1.19 -1.41 -18.62
CA MET A 201 0.26 -1.35 -17.51
C MET A 201 0.37 -2.60 -16.62
N ILE A 202 0.31 -2.40 -15.30
CA ILE A 202 0.38 -3.47 -14.30
C ILE A 202 -0.92 -3.52 -13.49
N HIS A 203 -1.13 -2.53 -12.64
CA HIS A 203 -2.22 -2.55 -11.67
C HIS A 203 -3.61 -2.40 -12.33
N GLU A 204 -3.76 -1.47 -13.27
CA GLU A 204 -5.06 -1.24 -13.92
C GLU A 204 -5.49 -2.43 -14.76
N VAL A 205 -4.53 -3.12 -15.40
CA VAL A 205 -4.81 -4.32 -16.20
C VAL A 205 -5.28 -5.48 -15.31
N MET A 206 -4.71 -5.66 -14.12
CA MET A 206 -5.11 -6.73 -13.19
C MET A 206 -6.52 -6.57 -12.62
N VAL A 207 -7.11 -5.38 -12.70
CA VAL A 207 -8.41 -5.09 -12.09
C VAL A 207 -9.53 -4.82 -13.09
N LEU A 208 -9.29 -5.04 -14.39
CA LEU A 208 -10.22 -4.72 -15.47
C LEU A 208 -11.61 -5.35 -15.30
N ASP A 209 -11.66 -6.62 -14.92
CA ASP A 209 -12.92 -7.37 -14.77
C ASP A 209 -13.59 -7.17 -13.41
N HIS A 210 -12.91 -6.48 -12.47
CA HIS A 210 -13.48 -6.21 -11.16
C HIS A 210 -14.52 -5.10 -11.22
N SER A 211 -15.64 -5.26 -10.52
CA SER A 211 -16.73 -4.29 -10.46
C SER A 211 -17.30 -4.19 -9.04
N GLY A 212 -17.99 -3.08 -8.74
CA GLY A 212 -18.67 -2.88 -7.48
C GLY A 212 -17.78 -2.98 -6.23
N PRO A 213 -18.21 -3.66 -5.16
CA PRO A 213 -17.47 -3.77 -3.91
C PRO A 213 -16.08 -4.41 -4.02
N PRO A 214 -15.83 -5.48 -4.82
CA PRO A 214 -14.47 -5.99 -5.03
C PRO A 214 -13.50 -4.94 -5.59
N LEU A 215 -13.92 -4.16 -6.57
CA LEU A 215 -13.12 -3.06 -7.10
C LEU A 215 -12.89 -1.97 -6.04
N ALA A 216 -13.91 -1.64 -5.23
CA ALA A 216 -13.75 -0.70 -4.12
C ALA A 216 -12.70 -1.18 -3.11
N ALA A 217 -12.69 -2.47 -2.78
CA ALA A 217 -11.71 -3.06 -1.87
C ALA A 217 -10.28 -2.96 -2.43
N VAL A 218 -10.07 -3.20 -3.74
CA VAL A 218 -8.77 -3.04 -4.41
C VAL A 218 -8.31 -1.59 -4.37
N LEU A 219 -9.14 -0.64 -4.80
CA LEU A 219 -8.78 0.79 -4.84
C LEU A 219 -8.51 1.36 -3.45
N HIS A 220 -9.32 0.99 -2.45
CA HIS A 220 -9.10 1.41 -1.08
C HIS A 220 -7.83 0.76 -0.49
N GLY A 221 -7.63 -0.55 -0.73
CA GLY A 221 -6.42 -1.26 -0.34
C GLY A 221 -5.14 -0.65 -0.93
N ALA A 222 -5.15 -0.30 -2.22
CA ALA A 222 -4.04 0.40 -2.87
C ALA A 222 -3.75 1.76 -2.20
N SER A 223 -4.79 2.48 -1.76
CA SER A 223 -4.63 3.73 -1.02
C SER A 223 -4.01 3.52 0.36
N VAL A 224 -4.44 2.46 1.09
CA VAL A 224 -3.86 2.07 2.38
C VAL A 224 -2.39 1.68 2.21
N LYS A 225 -2.06 0.88 1.18
CA LYS A 225 -0.68 0.49 0.86
C LYS A 225 0.19 1.71 0.57
N LEU A 226 -0.30 2.66 -0.22
CA LEU A 226 0.41 3.90 -0.52
C LEU A 226 0.67 4.74 0.74
N LEU A 227 -0.32 4.91 1.60
CA LEU A 227 -0.16 5.64 2.86
C LEU A 227 0.83 4.92 3.78
N LEU A 228 0.79 3.59 3.87
CA LEU A 228 1.70 2.78 4.67
C LEU A 228 3.16 3.01 4.25
N PHE A 229 3.46 2.90 2.96
CA PHE A 229 4.82 3.14 2.46
C PHE A 229 5.24 4.61 2.59
N ALA A 230 4.31 5.56 2.46
CA ALA A 230 4.61 6.97 2.70
C ALA A 230 4.97 7.24 4.17
N VAL A 231 4.24 6.65 5.12
CA VAL A 231 4.54 6.73 6.56
C VAL A 231 5.89 6.08 6.87
N LEU A 232 6.16 4.89 6.31
CA LEU A 232 7.43 4.20 6.46
C LEU A 232 8.61 5.08 5.97
N LEU A 233 8.46 5.70 4.80
CA LEU A 233 9.48 6.58 4.23
C LEU A 233 9.71 7.82 5.11
N VAL A 234 8.64 8.48 5.57
CA VAL A 234 8.75 9.66 6.44
C VAL A 234 9.46 9.32 7.73
N GLN A 235 9.14 8.18 8.35
CA GLN A 235 9.75 7.76 9.60
C GLN A 235 11.21 7.32 9.44
N ALA A 236 11.59 6.82 8.28
CA ALA A 236 12.98 6.52 7.96
C ALA A 236 13.84 7.79 7.82
N VAL A 237 13.23 8.91 7.43
CA VAL A 237 13.91 10.22 7.28
C VAL A 237 13.84 11.05 8.56
N LEU A 238 12.67 11.05 9.23
CA LEU A 238 12.39 11.81 10.45
C LEU A 238 12.08 10.80 11.58
N PRO A 239 13.10 10.37 12.32
CA PRO A 239 12.90 9.42 13.40
C PRO A 239 11.99 9.97 14.48
N MET A 240 11.16 9.10 15.05
CA MET A 240 10.11 9.45 16.01
C MET A 240 10.63 10.18 17.27
N GLY A 241 11.89 9.97 17.64
CA GLY A 241 12.50 10.64 18.78
C GLY A 241 12.61 12.16 18.62
N GLU A 242 12.75 12.66 17.39
CA GLU A 242 12.84 14.10 17.11
C GLU A 242 11.46 14.77 16.97
N LEU A 243 10.43 14.02 16.56
CA LEU A 243 9.06 14.54 16.45
C LEU A 243 8.39 14.83 17.82
N SER A 244 8.90 14.27 18.91
CA SER A 244 8.41 14.56 20.26
C SER A 244 8.96 15.87 20.84
N THR A 245 9.92 16.50 20.15
CA THR A 245 10.60 17.74 20.59
C THR A 245 10.18 18.97 19.78
N LEU A 246 9.37 18.81 18.74
CA LEU A 246 8.72 19.86 17.93
C LEU A 246 7.27 20.09 18.39
#